data_ae8e20128d401404ae732f7420fec484
#
_entry.id   ae8e20128d401404ae732f7420fec484
#
_cell.length_a   1.000
_cell.length_b   1.000
_cell.length_c   1.000
_cell.angle_alpha   90.00
_cell.angle_beta   90.00
_cell.angle_gamma   90.00
#
_symmetry.space_group_name_H-M   'P 1'
#
loop_
_entity.id
_entity.type
_entity.pdbx_description
1 polymer ?
#
loop_
_entity_poly.entity_id
_entity_poly.type
_entity_poly.pdbx_seq_one_letter_code
_entity_poly.pdbx_strand_id
1 'polypeptide(L)'
;MTTAVIRVMLPYHLQNLAHVEPEISLEVAGPITQNSILDAIETRYTMLCGTIRDHVTKKRRPFLRYFGCEKDLSHDPTDSPLPAAIVTGAEPFIIWGALAGG
;
A
#
# COMPACT_ATOMS: atom_id res chain seq x y z
N MET A 1 17.10 -13.99 5.95
CA MET A 1 15.87 -13.22 5.95
C MET A 1 15.32 -13.10 4.55
N THR A 2 14.05 -13.35 4.41
CA THR A 2 13.41 -13.30 3.10
C THR A 2 12.84 -11.92 2.85
N THR A 3 13.15 -11.36 1.69
CA THR A 3 12.52 -10.11 1.23
C THR A 3 11.84 -10.35 -0.09
N ALA A 4 10.82 -9.56 -0.36
CA ALA A 4 10.12 -9.59 -1.64
C ALA A 4 10.09 -8.18 -2.20
N VAL A 5 10.12 -8.07 -3.52
CA VAL A 5 9.94 -6.79 -4.20
C VAL A 5 8.46 -6.66 -4.52
N ILE A 6 7.81 -5.72 -3.87
CA ILE A 6 6.37 -5.53 -3.98
C ILE A 6 6.10 -4.31 -4.85
N ARG A 7 5.21 -4.49 -5.83
CA ARG A 7 4.77 -3.38 -6.68
C ARG A 7 3.57 -2.72 -6.02
N VAL A 8 3.61 -1.40 -5.89
CA VAL A 8 2.53 -0.64 -5.26
C VAL A 8 2.12 0.49 -6.19
N MET A 9 0.83 0.58 -6.47
CA MET A 9 0.29 1.70 -7.23
C MET A 9 -0.33 2.71 -6.27
N LEU A 10 0.04 3.98 -6.44
CA LEU A 10 -0.42 5.07 -5.59
C LEU A 10 -1.41 5.94 -6.32
N PRO A 11 -2.41 6.50 -5.60
CA PRO A 11 -3.31 7.48 -6.20
C PRO A 11 -2.57 8.78 -6.50
N TYR A 12 -3.12 9.56 -7.41
CA TYR A 12 -2.46 10.74 -7.97
C TYR A 12 -1.97 11.72 -6.89
N HIS A 13 -2.81 12.02 -5.90
CA HIS A 13 -2.42 13.00 -4.88
C HIS A 13 -1.24 12.53 -4.03
N LEU A 14 -1.08 11.21 -3.84
CA LEU A 14 0.06 10.69 -3.11
C LEU A 14 1.30 10.63 -3.98
N GLN A 15 1.14 10.39 -5.29
CA GLN A 15 2.26 10.49 -6.23
C GLN A 15 2.87 11.88 -6.17
N ASN A 16 2.03 12.91 -6.18
CA ASN A 16 2.50 14.28 -6.12
C ASN A 16 3.17 14.59 -4.79
N LEU A 17 2.59 14.13 -3.70
CA LEU A 17 3.14 14.39 -2.37
C LEU A 17 4.52 13.78 -2.19
N ALA A 18 4.71 12.56 -2.69
CA ALA A 18 5.97 11.84 -2.56
C ALA A 18 6.93 12.07 -3.74
N HIS A 19 6.49 12.77 -4.78
CA HIS A 19 7.26 13.00 -6.00
C HIS A 19 7.72 11.70 -6.66
N VAL A 20 6.76 10.80 -6.85
CA VAL A 20 7.05 9.48 -7.43
C VAL A 20 6.15 9.19 -8.61
N GLU A 21 6.52 8.15 -9.36
CA GLU A 21 5.70 7.63 -10.44
C GLU A 21 4.45 6.93 -9.91
N PRO A 22 3.47 6.64 -10.75
CA PRO A 22 2.26 5.94 -10.33
C PRO A 22 2.52 4.60 -9.67
N GLU A 23 3.50 3.86 -10.14
CA GLU A 23 3.86 2.58 -9.55
C GLU A 23 5.25 2.67 -8.95
N ILE A 24 5.39 2.25 -7.70
CA ILE A 24 6.67 2.17 -7.02
C ILE A 24 6.96 0.72 -6.67
N SER A 25 8.25 0.41 -6.48
CA SER A 25 8.69 -0.92 -6.04
C SER A 25 9.34 -0.78 -4.68
N LEU A 26 8.98 -1.69 -3.77
CA LEU A 26 9.47 -1.67 -2.41
C LEU A 26 10.01 -3.03 -2.03
N GLU A 27 11.14 -3.07 -1.33
CA GLU A 27 11.61 -4.29 -0.71
C GLU A 27 10.95 -4.42 0.65
N VAL A 28 10.23 -5.51 0.85
CA VAL A 28 9.51 -5.76 2.08
C VAL A 28 9.99 -7.06 2.68
N ALA A 29 10.42 -7.03 3.94
CA ALA A 29 10.92 -8.20 4.64
C ALA A 29 9.81 -8.89 5.41
N GLY A 30 10.00 -10.19 5.64
CA GLY A 30 9.08 -10.99 6.46
C GLY A 30 7.78 -11.30 5.75
N PRO A 31 6.73 -11.60 6.49
CA PRO A 31 5.42 -11.87 5.89
C PRO A 31 4.90 -10.66 5.14
N ILE A 32 4.33 -10.89 3.96
CA ILE A 32 3.80 -9.81 3.14
C ILE A 32 2.33 -9.64 3.46
N THR A 33 2.03 -8.56 4.18
CA THR A 33 0.69 -8.21 4.62
C THR A 33 0.42 -6.75 4.27
N GLN A 34 -0.82 -6.31 4.46
CA GLN A 34 -1.11 -4.88 4.29
C GLN A 34 -0.23 -4.05 5.22
N ASN A 35 -0.11 -4.48 6.48
CA ASN A 35 0.71 -3.75 7.45
C ASN A 35 2.17 -3.66 7.02
N SER A 36 2.76 -4.76 6.57
CA SER A 36 4.18 -4.75 6.20
C SER A 36 4.44 -3.87 4.99
N ILE A 37 3.53 -3.87 4.02
CA ILE A 37 3.65 -2.99 2.86
C ILE A 37 3.53 -1.52 3.28
N LEU A 38 2.55 -1.20 4.10
CA LEU A 38 2.35 0.18 4.53
C LEU A 38 3.47 0.67 5.43
N ASP A 39 4.02 -0.19 6.28
CA ASP A 39 5.20 0.14 7.06
C ASP A 39 6.38 0.49 6.16
N ALA A 40 6.59 -0.30 5.09
CA ALA A 40 7.66 -0.05 4.15
C ALA A 40 7.47 1.28 3.40
N ILE A 41 6.23 1.58 3.00
CA ILE A 41 5.92 2.85 2.34
C ILE A 41 6.26 4.01 3.26
N GLU A 42 5.82 3.94 4.51
CA GLU A 42 6.01 5.03 5.46
C GLU A 42 7.47 5.21 5.86
N THR A 43 8.23 4.14 5.86
CA THR A 43 9.66 4.21 6.14
C THR A 43 10.41 4.88 4.99
N ARG A 44 10.10 4.50 3.77
CA ARG A 44 10.78 5.04 2.60
C ARG A 44 10.29 6.44 2.23
N TYR A 45 8.99 6.66 2.36
CA TYR A 45 8.35 7.93 2.00
C TYR A 45 7.70 8.52 3.25
N THR A 46 8.52 9.09 4.11
CA THR A 46 8.05 9.56 5.43
C THR A 46 6.95 10.61 5.33
N MET A 47 6.90 11.36 4.21
CA MET A 47 5.85 12.35 3.99
C MET A 47 4.47 11.71 3.78
N LEU A 48 4.42 10.40 3.52
CA LEU A 48 3.15 9.69 3.37
C LEU A 48 2.60 9.16 4.70
N CYS A 49 3.35 9.30 5.78
CA CYS A 49 2.92 8.87 7.10
C CYS A 49 1.63 9.61 7.48
N GLY A 50 0.58 8.85 7.84
CA GLY A 50 -0.72 9.44 8.20
C GLY A 50 -1.63 9.76 7.03
N THR A 51 -1.15 9.63 5.78
CA THR A 51 -1.97 9.95 4.60
C THR A 51 -2.79 8.76 4.12
N ILE A 52 -2.28 7.56 4.30
CA ILE A 52 -2.93 6.33 3.83
C ILE A 52 -3.70 5.68 4.98
N ARG A 53 -3.09 5.64 6.14
CA ARG A 53 -3.70 5.12 7.35
C ARG A 53 -3.39 6.06 8.50
N ASP A 54 -4.23 6.02 9.52
CA ASP A 54 -4.02 6.86 10.70
C ASP A 54 -2.67 6.55 11.33
N HIS A 55 -1.92 7.59 11.68
CA HIS A 55 -0.58 7.45 12.21
C HIS A 55 -0.54 6.69 13.54
N VAL A 56 -1.55 6.86 14.36
CA VAL A 56 -1.61 6.25 15.69
C VAL A 56 -2.35 4.92 15.66
N THR A 57 -3.57 4.90 15.12
CA THR A 57 -4.42 3.72 15.15
C THR A 57 -4.09 2.73 14.06
N LYS A 58 -3.38 3.16 13.01
CA LYS A 58 -3.06 2.35 11.83
C LYS A 58 -4.28 1.91 11.05
N LYS A 59 -5.40 2.55 11.25
CA LYS A 59 -6.61 2.27 10.48
C LYS A 59 -6.58 3.01 9.17
N ARG A 60 -7.03 2.33 8.11
CA ARG A 60 -7.11 2.91 6.76
C ARG A 60 -7.98 4.17 6.78
N ARG A 61 -7.54 5.20 6.06
CA ARG A 61 -8.32 6.42 5.91
C ARG A 61 -9.62 6.13 5.15
N PRO A 62 -10.73 6.79 5.49
CA PRO A 62 -12.04 6.47 4.90
C PRO A 62 -12.11 6.57 3.39
N PHE A 63 -11.34 7.49 2.78
CA PHE A 63 -11.41 7.73 1.35
C PHE A 63 -10.42 6.92 0.55
N LEU A 64 -9.67 6.03 1.20
CA LEU A 64 -8.69 5.18 0.53
C LEU A 64 -9.14 3.74 0.57
N ARG A 65 -8.83 3.02 -0.50
CA ARG A 65 -9.14 1.60 -0.60
C ARG A 65 -7.94 0.84 -1.09
N TYR A 66 -7.88 -0.43 -0.73
CA TYR A 66 -6.81 -1.33 -1.13
C TYR A 66 -7.37 -2.37 -2.08
N PHE A 67 -6.68 -2.56 -3.21
CA PHE A 67 -7.08 -3.55 -4.21
C PHE A 67 -5.89 -4.41 -4.59
N GLY A 68 -6.15 -5.64 -4.97
CA GLY A 68 -5.16 -6.53 -5.53
C GLY A 68 -5.84 -7.74 -6.12
N CYS A 69 -5.30 -8.25 -7.22
CA CYS A 69 -5.85 -9.44 -7.89
C CYS A 69 -7.35 -9.27 -8.18
N GLU A 70 -7.74 -8.08 -8.60
CA GLU A 70 -9.12 -7.75 -8.96
C GLU A 70 -10.11 -7.85 -7.78
N LYS A 71 -9.61 -7.74 -6.56
CA LYS A 71 -10.43 -7.79 -5.34
C LYS A 71 -10.21 -6.55 -4.48
N ASP A 72 -11.27 -6.11 -3.82
CA ASP A 72 -11.16 -5.06 -2.81
C ASP A 72 -10.66 -5.71 -1.52
N LEU A 73 -9.49 -5.30 -1.08
CA LEU A 73 -8.84 -5.84 0.11
C LEU A 73 -9.01 -4.92 1.33
N SER A 74 -9.81 -3.86 1.18
CA SER A 74 -9.89 -2.81 2.21
C SER A 74 -10.41 -3.31 3.55
N HIS A 75 -11.24 -4.34 3.53
CA HIS A 75 -11.85 -4.88 4.74
C HIS A 75 -11.21 -6.18 5.22
N ASP A 76 -10.17 -6.63 4.55
CA ASP A 76 -9.45 -7.83 4.97
C ASP A 76 -8.58 -7.49 6.20
N PRO A 77 -8.29 -8.49 7.06
CA PRO A 77 -7.39 -8.25 8.18
C PRO A 77 -6.04 -7.73 7.70
N THR A 78 -5.54 -6.71 8.38
CA THR A 78 -4.31 -6.02 7.94
C THR A 78 -3.05 -6.85 8.15
N ASP A 79 -3.13 -7.89 8.97
CA ASP A 79 -2.00 -8.78 9.23
C ASP A 79 -2.13 -10.13 8.52
N SER A 80 -3.14 -10.30 7.68
CA SER A 80 -3.30 -11.52 6.90
C SER A 80 -2.32 -11.54 5.72
N PRO A 81 -1.79 -12.71 5.37
CA PRO A 81 -0.94 -12.84 4.19
C PRO A 81 -1.70 -12.41 2.92
N LEU A 82 -1.01 -11.68 2.07
CA LEU A 82 -1.58 -11.24 0.80
C LEU A 82 -1.47 -12.34 -0.25
N PRO A 83 -2.27 -12.26 -1.33
CA PRO A 83 -2.20 -13.26 -2.40
C PRO A 83 -0.79 -13.41 -2.97
N ALA A 84 -0.47 -14.63 -3.39
CA ALA A 84 0.85 -14.95 -3.92
C ALA A 84 1.23 -14.06 -5.11
N ALA A 85 0.27 -13.68 -5.95
CA ALA A 85 0.55 -12.83 -7.10
C ALA A 85 1.10 -11.45 -6.69
N ILE A 86 0.67 -10.93 -5.54
CA ILE A 86 1.22 -9.67 -5.02
C ILE A 86 2.62 -9.91 -4.48
N VAL A 87 2.82 -11.01 -3.77
CA VAL A 87 4.12 -11.33 -3.17
C VAL A 87 5.20 -11.53 -4.23
N THR A 88 4.84 -12.15 -5.35
CA THR A 88 5.79 -12.41 -6.44
C THR A 88 6.01 -11.21 -7.35
N GLY A 89 5.19 -10.18 -7.22
CA GLY A 89 5.26 -9.01 -8.11
C GLY A 89 4.50 -9.19 -9.41
N ALA A 90 3.77 -10.30 -9.59
CA ALA A 90 2.98 -10.50 -10.78
C ALA A 90 1.82 -9.51 -10.85
N GLU A 91 1.27 -9.13 -9.70
CA GLU A 91 0.21 -8.14 -9.58
C GLU A 91 0.58 -7.08 -8.56
N PRO A 92 0.22 -5.82 -8.79
CA PRO A 92 0.51 -4.77 -7.82
C PRO A 92 -0.48 -4.77 -6.67
N PHE A 93 -0.03 -4.25 -5.53
CA PHE A 93 -0.92 -3.83 -4.46
C PHE A 93 -1.35 -2.40 -4.79
N ILE A 94 -2.63 -2.16 -4.93
CA ILE A 94 -3.15 -0.87 -5.41
C ILE A 94 -3.76 -0.11 -4.25
N ILE A 95 -3.27 1.10 -4.05
CA ILE A 95 -3.89 2.05 -3.12
C ILE A 95 -4.68 3.03 -3.98
N TRP A 96 -5.99 3.01 -3.83
CA TRP A 96 -6.88 3.81 -4.65
C TRP A 96 -7.49 4.91 -3.80
N GLY A 97 -7.47 6.12 -4.32
CA GLY A 97 -8.05 7.26 -3.63
C GLY A 97 -9.38 7.63 -4.22
N ALA A 98 -10.42 7.54 -3.41
CA ALA A 98 -11.78 7.88 -3.82
C ALA A 98 -12.09 9.31 -3.40
N LEU A 99 -11.16 10.22 -3.63
CA LEU A 99 -11.38 11.62 -3.27
C LEU A 99 -12.32 12.27 -4.25
N ALA A 100 -13.50 12.59 -3.78
CA ALA A 100 -14.47 13.30 -4.57
C ALA A 100 -13.91 14.66 -4.94
N GLY A 101 -14.05 15.01 -6.20
CA GLY A 101 -13.55 16.29 -6.67
C GLY A 101 -12.06 16.33 -6.68
N GLY A 102 -11.59 15.24 -6.48
CA GLY A 102 -10.17 15.11 -6.51
C GLY A 102 -10.17 13.91 -5.85
#